data_abccf5445fb2177a3820824b8fb62f1c
#
_entry.id   abccf5445fb2177a3820824b8fb62f1c
#
_cell.length_a   1.000
_cell.length_b   1.000
_cell.length_c   1.000
_cell.angle_alpha   90.00
_cell.angle_beta   90.00
_cell.angle_gamma   90.00
#
_symmetry.space_group_name_H-M   'P 1'
#
loop_
_entity.id
_entity.type
_entity.pdbx_description
1 polymer ?
#
loop_
_entity_poly.entity_id
_entity_poly.type
_entity_poly.pdbx_seq_one_letter_code
_entity_poly.pdbx_strand_id
1 'polypeptide(L)'
;MSNDNNISNDLVGVNIFYTTNKEDTLISIARNHDISFADILSANDVNMDPWIPGENKKLLIPKSHILPFGKREGIIINIGDLRLYYFKDENSIENYPIGIGRSGWETPLGYAKIIKKKKDPVWIPPESVRKEDPSLPKVVAAGEDNPLGNRALYLSIPSYLIHGTNKPYGVGMKVSHGCIRLYPEDIEKLFNYVSEGVRVNIINQPIKAGWRNKKLYIEVHSLPEYVLEKSNKDIIKKSELYPLAYEIVQKAAGVNITVVDWNKVKEAVALSKGIPIEIMLVNK
;
A
#
# COMPACT_ATOMS: atom_id res chain seq x y z
N MET A 1 26.63 27.42 -13.74
CA MET A 1 27.13 26.07 -13.36
C MET A 1 26.81 25.87 -11.88
N SER A 2 25.62 25.45 -11.55
CA SER A 2 25.24 25.06 -10.20
C SER A 2 24.82 23.59 -10.29
N ASN A 3 25.78 22.70 -10.03
CA ASN A 3 25.53 21.30 -9.76
C ASN A 3 24.96 21.17 -8.34
N ASP A 4 23.73 21.55 -8.14
CA ASP A 4 22.97 21.13 -6.98
C ASP A 4 22.61 19.65 -7.21
N ASN A 5 23.50 18.79 -6.73
CA ASN A 5 23.17 17.39 -6.45
C ASN A 5 22.11 17.38 -5.34
N ASN A 6 20.87 17.64 -5.72
CA ASN A 6 19.71 17.41 -4.88
C ASN A 6 19.59 15.88 -4.75
N ILE A 7 20.23 15.34 -3.68
CA ILE A 7 20.20 13.92 -3.37
C ILE A 7 18.75 13.64 -2.96
N SER A 8 17.94 13.18 -3.91
CA SER A 8 16.55 12.84 -3.62
C SER A 8 16.53 11.77 -2.53
N ASN A 9 15.78 12.01 -1.48
CA ASN A 9 15.46 11.00 -0.48
C ASN A 9 14.12 10.38 -0.86
N ASP A 10 14.18 9.29 -1.64
CA ASP A 10 12.99 8.64 -2.16
C ASP A 10 12.45 7.55 -1.22
N LEU A 11 13.09 7.31 -0.08
CA LEU A 11 12.66 6.28 0.86
C LEU A 11 12.12 6.91 2.15
N VAL A 12 11.03 6.35 2.65
CA VAL A 12 10.44 6.68 3.96
C VAL A 12 10.45 5.47 4.88
N GLY A 13 10.44 5.72 6.17
CA GLY A 13 10.41 4.68 7.19
C GLY A 13 11.72 3.92 7.37
N VAL A 14 11.73 3.04 8.37
CA VAL A 14 12.85 2.16 8.73
C VAL A 14 12.28 0.82 9.15
N ASN A 15 12.82 -0.26 8.60
CA ASN A 15 12.46 -1.62 8.99
C ASN A 15 12.89 -1.89 10.43
N ILE A 16 12.06 -2.59 11.18
CA ILE A 16 12.34 -3.00 12.56
C ILE A 16 12.19 -4.51 12.71
N PHE A 17 12.73 -5.06 13.79
CA PHE A 17 12.49 -6.44 14.17
C PHE A 17 11.54 -6.50 15.35
N TYR A 18 10.62 -7.45 15.31
CA TYR A 18 9.69 -7.75 16.40
C TYR A 18 9.82 -9.22 16.79
N THR A 19 9.78 -9.50 18.09
CA THR A 19 9.75 -10.88 18.60
C THR A 19 8.34 -11.18 19.06
N THR A 20 7.71 -12.22 18.50
CA THR A 20 6.31 -12.57 18.79
C THR A 20 6.11 -13.08 20.21
N ASN A 21 4.97 -12.73 20.77
CA ASN A 21 4.45 -13.26 22.02
C ASN A 21 3.37 -14.32 21.74
N LYS A 22 2.98 -15.05 22.77
CA LYS A 22 2.00 -16.14 22.70
C LYS A 22 0.62 -15.68 22.19
N GLU A 23 0.21 -14.47 22.57
CA GLU A 23 -1.12 -13.92 22.25
C GLU A 23 -1.16 -13.16 20.91
N ASP A 24 -0.03 -13.08 20.22
CA ASP A 24 0.06 -12.33 18.95
C ASP A 24 -0.63 -13.07 17.81
N THR A 25 -1.24 -12.28 16.94
CA THR A 25 -1.58 -12.67 15.58
C THR A 25 -0.80 -11.78 14.60
N LEU A 26 -0.51 -12.25 13.38
CA LEU A 26 0.13 -11.37 12.38
C LEU A 26 -0.75 -10.16 12.07
N ILE A 27 -2.07 -10.30 12.20
CA ILE A 27 -3.04 -9.22 12.00
C ILE A 27 -2.91 -8.16 13.08
N SER A 28 -2.78 -8.56 14.36
CA SER A 28 -2.58 -7.61 15.47
C SER A 28 -1.23 -6.92 15.39
N ILE A 29 -0.15 -7.66 15.10
CA ILE A 29 1.19 -7.11 14.92
C ILE A 29 1.17 -6.09 13.76
N ALA A 30 0.59 -6.46 12.62
CA ALA A 30 0.53 -5.60 11.43
C ALA A 30 -0.19 -4.28 11.73
N ARG A 31 -1.36 -4.34 12.36
CA ARG A 31 -2.14 -3.16 12.75
C ARG A 31 -1.38 -2.26 13.72
N ASN A 32 -0.72 -2.84 14.73
CA ASN A 32 0.07 -2.09 15.71
C ASN A 32 1.29 -1.39 15.12
N HIS A 33 1.70 -1.79 13.92
CA HIS A 33 2.86 -1.22 13.22
C HIS A 33 2.50 -0.46 11.94
N ASP A 34 1.23 -0.17 11.66
CA ASP A 34 0.74 0.55 10.46
C ASP A 34 1.21 -0.12 9.14
N ILE A 35 1.16 -1.46 9.10
CA ILE A 35 1.44 -2.28 7.90
C ILE A 35 0.35 -3.34 7.71
N SER A 36 0.38 -4.07 6.61
CA SER A 36 -0.51 -5.22 6.43
C SER A 36 0.15 -6.52 6.90
N PHE A 37 -0.66 -7.52 7.28
CA PHE A 37 -0.11 -8.84 7.59
C PHE A 37 0.51 -9.51 6.34
N ALA A 38 0.04 -9.16 5.15
CA ALA A 38 0.61 -9.60 3.88
C ALA A 38 2.05 -9.09 3.69
N ASP A 39 2.33 -7.84 4.12
CA ASP A 39 3.69 -7.28 4.11
C ASP A 39 4.61 -8.09 5.02
N ILE A 40 4.13 -8.48 6.23
CA ILE A 40 4.92 -9.30 7.15
C ILE A 40 5.25 -10.66 6.51
N LEU A 41 4.25 -11.33 5.95
CA LEU A 41 4.46 -12.64 5.32
C LEU A 41 5.44 -12.57 4.15
N SER A 42 5.28 -11.58 3.26
CA SER A 42 6.15 -11.40 2.09
C SER A 42 7.60 -11.10 2.48
N ALA A 43 7.80 -10.25 3.52
CA ALA A 43 9.13 -9.85 3.97
C ALA A 43 9.91 -10.98 4.67
N ASN A 44 9.21 -11.94 5.28
CA ASN A 44 9.82 -12.95 6.13
C ASN A 44 9.95 -14.35 5.51
N ASP A 45 9.48 -14.58 4.28
CA ASP A 45 9.47 -15.91 3.61
C ASP A 45 8.88 -17.03 4.48
N VAL A 46 7.89 -16.72 5.28
CA VAL A 46 7.34 -17.66 6.24
C VAL A 46 6.00 -18.21 5.78
N ASN A 47 5.91 -19.52 5.75
CA ASN A 47 4.64 -20.22 5.72
C ASN A 47 4.10 -20.28 7.16
N MET A 48 3.56 -19.15 7.63
CA MET A 48 3.14 -18.94 9.02
C MET A 48 1.63 -18.72 9.04
N ASP A 49 0.96 -19.34 10.02
CA ASP A 49 -0.45 -19.08 10.25
C ASP A 49 -0.63 -17.63 10.72
N PRO A 50 -1.44 -16.81 10.01
CA PRO A 50 -1.67 -15.41 10.38
C PRO A 50 -2.34 -15.25 11.76
N TRP A 51 -3.04 -16.28 12.25
CA TRP A 51 -3.74 -16.27 13.53
C TRP A 51 -2.90 -16.84 14.67
N ILE A 52 -1.97 -17.74 14.36
CA ILE A 52 -1.11 -18.41 15.34
C ILE A 52 0.33 -18.43 14.84
N PRO A 53 1.03 -17.28 14.83
CA PRO A 53 2.40 -17.20 14.30
C PRO A 53 3.42 -17.98 15.15
N GLY A 54 3.06 -18.33 16.39
CA GLY A 54 3.94 -18.95 17.39
C GLY A 54 4.70 -17.91 18.19
N GLU A 55 5.17 -18.34 19.36
CA GLU A 55 5.93 -17.51 20.31
C GLU A 55 7.42 -17.46 19.97
N ASN A 56 8.09 -16.37 20.36
CA ASN A 56 9.54 -16.17 20.23
C ASN A 56 10.05 -16.22 18.76
N LYS A 57 9.21 -15.91 17.79
CA LYS A 57 9.61 -15.76 16.39
C LYS A 57 10.10 -14.35 16.12
N LYS A 58 11.29 -14.21 15.54
CA LYS A 58 11.82 -12.91 15.13
C LYS A 58 11.29 -12.57 13.73
N LEU A 59 10.48 -11.54 13.64
CA LEU A 59 9.87 -11.06 12.40
C LEU A 59 10.48 -9.72 11.98
N LEU A 60 10.76 -9.58 10.68
CA LEU A 60 11.02 -8.30 10.06
C LEU A 60 9.69 -7.58 9.83
N ILE A 61 9.55 -6.39 10.37
CA ILE A 61 8.42 -5.50 10.15
C ILE A 61 8.81 -4.47 9.08
N PRO A 62 8.30 -4.62 7.84
CA PRO A 62 8.74 -3.83 6.69
C PRO A 62 8.09 -2.45 6.67
N LYS A 63 8.66 -1.49 7.40
CA LYS A 63 8.19 -0.10 7.47
C LYS A 63 8.91 0.84 6.49
N SER A 64 9.96 0.38 5.81
CA SER A 64 10.67 1.17 4.82
C SER A 64 10.06 0.98 3.43
N HIS A 65 9.74 2.08 2.75
CA HIS A 65 9.14 2.06 1.41
C HIS A 65 9.78 3.10 0.49
N ILE A 66 9.92 2.77 -0.79
CA ILE A 66 10.26 3.74 -1.83
C ILE A 66 8.98 4.51 -2.20
N LEU A 67 9.09 5.84 -2.25
CA LEU A 67 7.98 6.68 -2.65
C LEU A 67 7.59 6.46 -4.12
N PRO A 68 6.30 6.55 -4.45
CA PRO A 68 5.84 6.44 -5.83
C PRO A 68 6.48 7.47 -6.76
N PHE A 69 6.65 7.11 -8.02
CA PHE A 69 7.02 8.03 -9.08
C PHE A 69 5.88 9.00 -9.41
N GLY A 70 6.26 10.21 -9.79
CA GLY A 70 5.33 11.24 -10.21
C GLY A 70 5.32 12.43 -9.26
N LYS A 71 4.33 13.30 -9.45
CA LYS A 71 4.22 14.52 -8.62
C LYS A 71 3.77 14.16 -7.20
N ARG A 72 4.60 14.47 -6.23
CA ARG A 72 4.40 14.20 -4.80
C ARG A 72 3.59 15.32 -4.18
N GLU A 73 2.28 15.34 -4.38
CA GLU A 73 1.35 16.30 -3.80
C GLU A 73 0.02 15.64 -3.42
N GLY A 74 -0.58 16.07 -2.32
CA GLY A 74 -1.86 15.55 -1.86
C GLY A 74 -1.78 14.05 -1.54
N ILE A 75 -2.72 13.26 -2.04
CA ILE A 75 -2.79 11.83 -1.81
C ILE A 75 -2.38 11.06 -3.07
N ILE A 76 -1.48 10.10 -2.93
CA ILE A 76 -1.21 9.07 -3.93
C ILE A 76 -1.66 7.73 -3.35
N ILE A 77 -2.58 7.06 -4.04
CA ILE A 77 -3.01 5.69 -3.74
C ILE A 77 -2.33 4.77 -4.74
N ASN A 78 -1.38 3.97 -4.28
CA ASN A 78 -0.72 2.99 -5.12
C ASN A 78 -1.35 1.61 -4.88
N ILE A 79 -2.08 1.10 -5.86
CA ILE A 79 -2.70 -0.22 -5.75
C ILE A 79 -1.69 -1.36 -5.95
N GLY A 80 -0.51 -1.04 -6.50
CA GLY A 80 0.57 -2.01 -6.74
C GLY A 80 1.31 -2.45 -5.48
N ASP A 81 1.33 -1.61 -4.43
CA ASP A 81 1.92 -1.91 -3.12
C ASP A 81 0.90 -1.84 -1.98
N LEU A 82 -0.39 -1.65 -2.30
CA LEU A 82 -1.50 -1.53 -1.35
C LEU A 82 -1.24 -0.45 -0.28
N ARG A 83 -0.75 0.72 -0.71
CA ARG A 83 -0.45 1.84 0.18
C ARG A 83 -1.05 3.15 -0.30
N LEU A 84 -1.44 3.98 0.66
CA LEU A 84 -1.78 5.38 0.49
C LEU A 84 -0.64 6.21 1.05
N TYR A 85 -0.15 7.17 0.25
CA TYR A 85 0.85 8.16 0.63
C TYR A 85 0.19 9.53 0.66
N TYR A 86 0.31 10.25 1.77
CA TYR A 86 -0.16 11.62 1.89
C TYR A 86 1.02 12.57 2.04
N PHE A 87 1.20 13.44 1.07
CA PHE A 87 2.23 14.47 1.03
C PHE A 87 1.66 15.77 1.59
N LYS A 88 1.93 16.04 2.87
CA LYS A 88 1.53 17.30 3.53
C LYS A 88 2.33 18.48 2.95
N ASP A 89 3.64 18.25 2.80
CA ASP A 89 4.62 19.11 2.18
C ASP A 89 5.79 18.24 1.66
N GLU A 90 6.86 18.86 1.17
CA GLU A 90 8.03 18.16 0.60
C GLU A 90 8.76 17.27 1.60
N ASN A 91 8.66 17.54 2.91
CA ASN A 91 9.39 16.87 3.98
C ASN A 91 8.51 16.03 4.91
N SER A 92 7.19 16.17 4.81
CA SER A 92 6.23 15.54 5.72
C SER A 92 5.29 14.61 4.97
N ILE A 93 5.60 13.32 5.03
CA ILE A 93 4.91 12.26 4.33
C ILE A 93 4.36 11.27 5.33
N GLU A 94 3.05 11.04 5.25
CA GLU A 94 2.39 9.94 5.95
C GLU A 94 2.12 8.81 4.96
N ASN A 95 2.20 7.56 5.39
CA ASN A 95 1.79 6.43 4.57
C ASN A 95 1.02 5.41 5.39
N TYR A 96 0.03 4.78 4.75
CA TYR A 96 -0.91 3.86 5.39
C TYR A 96 -1.12 2.63 4.52
N PRO A 97 -1.21 1.41 5.09
CA PRO A 97 -1.66 0.24 4.36
C PRO A 97 -3.14 0.39 3.99
N ILE A 98 -3.54 -0.11 2.84
CA ILE A 98 -4.92 0.00 2.36
C ILE A 98 -5.49 -1.32 1.89
N GLY A 99 -6.80 -1.51 2.08
CA GLY A 99 -7.57 -2.50 1.33
C GLY A 99 -8.21 -1.84 0.11
N ILE A 100 -8.31 -2.58 -1.00
CA ILE A 100 -8.85 -2.07 -2.28
C ILE A 100 -9.93 -2.99 -2.85
N GLY A 101 -10.49 -2.62 -3.99
CA GLY A 101 -11.48 -3.40 -4.73
C GLY A 101 -10.96 -4.78 -5.12
N ARG A 102 -11.82 -5.80 -4.97
CA ARG A 102 -11.58 -7.16 -5.44
C ARG A 102 -11.80 -7.27 -6.95
N SER A 103 -11.45 -8.40 -7.53
CA SER A 103 -11.70 -8.68 -8.96
C SER A 103 -13.17 -8.52 -9.32
N GLY A 104 -13.44 -7.83 -10.42
CA GLY A 104 -14.78 -7.43 -10.85
C GLY A 104 -15.33 -6.17 -10.17
N TRP A 105 -14.59 -5.62 -9.18
CA TRP A 105 -14.90 -4.39 -8.46
C TRP A 105 -13.63 -3.56 -8.27
N GLU A 106 -12.87 -3.40 -9.33
CA GLU A 106 -11.54 -2.78 -9.28
C GLU A 106 -11.62 -1.32 -8.80
N THR A 107 -10.61 -0.92 -8.02
CA THR A 107 -10.38 0.49 -7.72
C THR A 107 -9.85 1.17 -9.00
N PRO A 108 -10.52 2.22 -9.53
CA PRO A 108 -10.15 2.82 -10.80
C PRO A 108 -8.84 3.60 -10.68
N LEU A 109 -8.02 3.53 -11.73
CA LEU A 109 -6.83 4.38 -11.86
C LEU A 109 -7.21 5.78 -12.33
N GLY A 110 -6.40 6.78 -11.98
CA GLY A 110 -6.54 8.15 -12.45
C GLY A 110 -6.64 9.19 -11.34
N TYR A 111 -7.11 10.36 -11.71
CA TYR A 111 -7.14 11.51 -10.82
C TYR A 111 -8.54 11.74 -10.24
N ALA A 112 -8.56 12.06 -8.97
CA ALA A 112 -9.74 12.46 -8.21
C ALA A 112 -9.43 13.65 -7.29
N LYS A 113 -10.44 14.11 -6.56
CA LYS A 113 -10.33 15.06 -5.45
C LYS A 113 -11.22 14.58 -4.31
N ILE A 114 -10.87 14.93 -3.09
CA ILE A 114 -11.79 14.82 -1.96
C ILE A 114 -12.85 15.91 -2.14
N ILE A 115 -14.12 15.51 -2.28
CA ILE A 115 -15.24 16.45 -2.48
C ILE A 115 -16.08 16.63 -1.24
N LYS A 116 -15.97 15.71 -0.25
CA LYS A 116 -16.73 15.76 1.00
C LYS A 116 -16.05 14.92 2.06
N LYS A 117 -16.11 15.38 3.30
CA LYS A 117 -15.66 14.65 4.49
C LYS A 117 -16.86 14.36 5.38
N LYS A 118 -16.97 13.12 5.90
CA LYS A 118 -18.07 12.76 6.80
C LYS A 118 -17.54 12.00 8.01
N LYS A 119 -17.80 12.56 9.20
CA LYS A 119 -17.66 11.87 10.48
C LYS A 119 -18.90 11.03 10.72
N ASP A 120 -18.73 9.84 11.27
CA ASP A 120 -19.79 8.91 11.61
C ASP A 120 -20.78 8.74 10.44
N PRO A 121 -20.31 8.23 9.27
CA PRO A 121 -21.12 8.14 8.08
C PRO A 121 -22.23 7.09 8.23
N VAL A 122 -23.37 7.36 7.62
CA VAL A 122 -24.38 6.35 7.35
C VAL A 122 -24.02 5.63 6.06
N TRP A 123 -24.09 4.32 6.03
CA TRP A 123 -23.88 3.54 4.81
C TRP A 123 -25.20 3.16 4.16
N ILE A 124 -25.34 3.51 2.91
CA ILE A 124 -26.42 3.09 2.03
C ILE A 124 -25.80 2.16 0.99
N PRO A 125 -25.97 0.83 1.10
CA PRO A 125 -25.41 -0.10 0.14
C PRO A 125 -25.85 0.24 -1.28
N PRO A 126 -24.92 0.38 -2.25
CA PRO A 126 -25.27 0.56 -3.65
C PRO A 126 -26.17 -0.58 -4.16
N GLU A 127 -26.97 -0.31 -5.16
CA GLU A 127 -27.89 -1.31 -5.74
C GLU A 127 -27.13 -2.55 -6.24
N SER A 128 -25.95 -2.34 -6.85
CA SER A 128 -25.07 -3.42 -7.32
C SER A 128 -24.63 -4.34 -6.17
N VAL A 129 -24.27 -3.78 -5.02
CA VAL A 129 -23.89 -4.55 -3.82
C VAL A 129 -25.08 -5.30 -3.24
N ARG A 130 -26.27 -4.69 -3.23
CA ARG A 130 -27.51 -5.36 -2.78
C ARG A 130 -27.99 -6.45 -3.73
N LYS A 131 -27.68 -6.36 -5.02
CA LYS A 131 -27.95 -7.45 -5.98
C LYS A 131 -27.08 -8.67 -5.70
N GLU A 132 -25.85 -8.44 -5.25
CA GLU A 132 -24.92 -9.51 -4.87
C GLU A 132 -25.29 -10.13 -3.51
N ASP A 133 -25.68 -9.29 -2.54
CA ASP A 133 -26.19 -9.73 -1.23
C ASP A 133 -27.53 -9.06 -0.90
N PRO A 134 -28.66 -9.72 -1.24
CA PRO A 134 -29.99 -9.21 -0.95
C PRO A 134 -30.36 -9.14 0.54
N SER A 135 -29.57 -9.78 1.41
CA SER A 135 -29.79 -9.75 2.87
C SER A 135 -29.35 -8.43 3.51
N LEU A 136 -28.57 -7.62 2.81
CA LEU A 136 -28.08 -6.36 3.32
C LEU A 136 -29.23 -5.38 3.63
N PRO A 137 -29.16 -4.68 4.79
CA PRO A 137 -30.13 -3.67 5.14
C PRO A 137 -30.07 -2.50 4.14
N LYS A 138 -31.20 -1.84 3.91
CA LYS A 138 -31.25 -0.66 3.02
C LYS A 138 -30.36 0.49 3.52
N VAL A 139 -30.18 0.59 4.83
CA VAL A 139 -29.39 1.62 5.49
C VAL A 139 -28.70 1.02 6.72
N VAL A 140 -27.41 1.27 6.88
CA VAL A 140 -26.66 0.97 8.10
C VAL A 140 -26.31 2.29 8.78
N ALA A 141 -26.81 2.49 10.00
CA ALA A 141 -26.48 3.68 10.79
C ALA A 141 -24.99 3.77 11.14
N ALA A 142 -24.55 4.93 11.58
CA ALA A 142 -23.24 5.08 12.18
C ALA A 142 -23.10 4.18 13.42
N GLY A 143 -21.94 3.55 13.60
CA GLY A 143 -21.68 2.63 14.70
C GLY A 143 -20.71 1.52 14.31
N GLU A 144 -20.52 0.57 15.24
CA GLU A 144 -19.53 -0.51 15.12
C GLU A 144 -19.81 -1.45 13.95
N ASP A 145 -21.09 -1.65 13.59
CA ASP A 145 -21.49 -2.52 12.48
C ASP A 145 -21.35 -1.85 11.09
N ASN A 146 -21.03 -0.54 11.06
CA ASN A 146 -20.95 0.18 9.80
C ASN A 146 -19.66 -0.17 9.03
N PRO A 147 -19.76 -0.72 7.81
CA PRO A 147 -18.59 -1.11 7.03
C PRO A 147 -17.71 0.08 6.59
N LEU A 148 -18.22 1.32 6.65
CA LEU A 148 -17.43 2.52 6.37
C LEU A 148 -16.58 2.96 7.58
N GLY A 149 -16.80 2.36 8.76
CA GLY A 149 -16.16 2.81 9.99
C GLY A 149 -16.64 4.20 10.40
N ASN A 150 -15.82 4.92 11.14
CA ASN A 150 -16.18 6.20 11.77
C ASN A 150 -15.81 7.44 10.95
N ARG A 151 -15.11 7.29 9.81
CA ARG A 151 -14.70 8.40 8.91
C ARG A 151 -14.78 7.97 7.46
N ALA A 152 -15.26 8.88 6.61
CA ALA A 152 -15.28 8.70 5.17
C ALA A 152 -14.90 9.99 4.42
N LEU A 153 -14.07 9.84 3.40
CA LEU A 153 -13.64 10.86 2.45
C LEU A 153 -14.22 10.49 1.09
N TYR A 154 -15.14 11.27 0.59
CA TYR A 154 -15.81 11.03 -0.70
C TYR A 154 -14.93 11.58 -1.83
N LEU A 155 -14.73 10.77 -2.85
CA LEU A 155 -13.95 11.15 -4.03
C LEU A 155 -14.84 11.75 -5.12
N SER A 156 -14.26 12.55 -6.01
CA SER A 156 -14.94 13.08 -7.19
C SER A 156 -15.29 12.00 -8.22
N ILE A 157 -14.77 10.79 -8.06
CA ILE A 157 -15.19 9.60 -8.80
C ILE A 157 -16.48 9.09 -8.11
N PRO A 158 -17.61 9.02 -8.84
CA PRO A 158 -18.89 8.63 -8.25
C PRO A 158 -18.82 7.26 -7.55
N SER A 159 -19.37 7.17 -6.34
CA SER A 159 -19.45 5.95 -5.52
C SER A 159 -18.13 5.46 -4.91
N TYR A 160 -17.00 6.16 -5.10
CA TYR A 160 -15.72 5.79 -4.50
C TYR A 160 -15.38 6.65 -3.28
N LEU A 161 -14.89 5.98 -2.25
CA LEU A 161 -14.53 6.57 -0.97
C LEU A 161 -13.18 6.06 -0.48
N ILE A 162 -12.53 6.88 0.34
CA ILE A 162 -11.48 6.44 1.27
C ILE A 162 -12.14 6.43 2.66
N HIS A 163 -12.16 5.28 3.35
CA HIS A 163 -12.93 5.15 4.58
C HIS A 163 -12.29 4.18 5.57
N GLY A 164 -12.75 4.20 6.80
CA GLY A 164 -12.40 3.21 7.80
C GLY A 164 -13.02 1.84 7.53
N THR A 165 -13.03 1.00 8.53
CA THR A 165 -13.65 -0.33 8.40
C THR A 165 -14.04 -0.89 9.76
N ASN A 166 -15.10 -1.68 9.80
CA ASN A 166 -15.43 -2.56 10.92
C ASN A 166 -14.74 -3.94 10.80
N LYS A 167 -14.00 -4.18 9.67
CA LYS A 167 -13.27 -5.43 9.39
C LYS A 167 -11.82 -5.13 9.09
N PRO A 168 -10.98 -4.78 10.09
CA PRO A 168 -9.61 -4.32 9.91
C PRO A 168 -8.69 -5.37 9.25
N TYR A 169 -9.00 -6.65 9.37
CA TYR A 169 -8.26 -7.73 8.70
C TYR A 169 -8.27 -7.65 7.16
N GLY A 170 -9.18 -6.86 6.58
CA GLY A 170 -9.23 -6.62 5.12
C GLY A 170 -8.28 -5.52 4.63
N VAL A 171 -7.52 -4.87 5.52
CA VAL A 171 -6.46 -3.92 5.14
C VAL A 171 -5.25 -4.71 4.64
N GLY A 172 -4.67 -4.28 3.50
CA GLY A 172 -3.65 -5.03 2.77
C GLY A 172 -4.19 -6.11 1.85
N MET A 173 -5.50 -6.07 1.53
CA MET A 173 -6.16 -7.08 0.70
C MET A 173 -7.03 -6.45 -0.39
N LYS A 174 -7.32 -7.23 -1.43
CA LYS A 174 -8.32 -6.93 -2.48
C LYS A 174 -9.67 -7.55 -2.08
N VAL A 175 -10.47 -6.83 -1.30
CA VAL A 175 -11.70 -7.39 -0.69
C VAL A 175 -12.91 -6.44 -0.71
N SER A 176 -12.73 -5.21 -1.19
CA SER A 176 -13.82 -4.23 -1.21
C SER A 176 -14.61 -4.27 -2.52
N HIS A 177 -15.70 -3.51 -2.59
CA HIS A 177 -16.42 -3.22 -3.83
C HIS A 177 -15.88 -1.95 -4.51
N GLY A 178 -14.55 -1.79 -4.54
CA GLY A 178 -13.85 -0.70 -5.20
C GLY A 178 -13.36 0.43 -4.29
N CYS A 179 -13.97 0.63 -3.13
CA CYS A 179 -13.56 1.66 -2.17
C CYS A 179 -12.23 1.31 -1.49
N ILE A 180 -11.55 2.34 -0.99
CA ILE A 180 -10.25 2.25 -0.33
C ILE A 180 -10.47 2.19 1.19
N ARG A 181 -10.04 1.11 1.83
CA ARG A 181 -10.19 0.87 3.28
C ARG A 181 -8.88 1.14 3.99
N LEU A 182 -8.96 1.84 5.14
CA LEU A 182 -7.86 2.03 6.08
C LEU A 182 -8.22 1.42 7.43
N TYR A 183 -7.21 1.19 8.26
CA TYR A 183 -7.45 0.94 9.67
C TYR A 183 -8.23 2.09 10.31
N PRO A 184 -9.07 1.84 11.33
CA PRO A 184 -9.87 2.89 11.99
C PRO A 184 -9.03 4.06 12.50
N GLU A 185 -7.88 3.77 13.09
CA GLU A 185 -6.93 4.76 13.59
C GLU A 185 -6.25 5.56 12.48
N ASP A 186 -5.99 4.95 11.34
CA ASP A 186 -5.31 5.60 10.20
C ASP A 186 -6.25 6.53 9.45
N ILE A 187 -7.50 6.12 9.22
CA ILE A 187 -8.47 7.02 8.60
C ILE A 187 -8.78 8.21 9.50
N GLU A 188 -8.74 8.08 10.82
CA GLU A 188 -8.91 9.21 11.74
C GLU A 188 -7.76 10.22 11.60
N LYS A 189 -6.51 9.74 11.56
CA LYS A 189 -5.34 10.58 11.32
C LYS A 189 -5.45 11.30 9.97
N LEU A 190 -5.66 10.54 8.89
CA LEU A 190 -5.79 11.09 7.54
C LEU A 190 -6.94 12.10 7.45
N PHE A 191 -8.10 11.78 8.03
CA PHE A 191 -9.26 12.66 8.04
C PHE A 191 -8.96 14.02 8.68
N ASN A 192 -8.16 14.06 9.74
CA ASN A 192 -7.78 15.30 10.41
C ASN A 192 -6.76 16.12 9.60
N TYR A 193 -5.94 15.47 8.79
CA TYR A 193 -4.90 16.13 8.00
C TYR A 193 -5.42 16.72 6.69
N VAL A 194 -6.35 16.04 6.02
CA VAL A 194 -6.79 16.44 4.68
C VAL A 194 -8.00 17.36 4.70
N SER A 195 -8.09 18.23 3.71
CA SER A 195 -9.24 19.09 3.46
C SER A 195 -9.99 18.68 2.20
N GLU A 196 -11.22 19.14 2.03
CA GLU A 196 -11.91 19.07 0.75
C GLU A 196 -11.11 19.83 -0.31
N GLY A 197 -11.10 19.33 -1.54
CA GLY A 197 -10.27 19.84 -2.64
C GLY A 197 -8.91 19.17 -2.78
N VAL A 198 -8.41 18.44 -1.77
CA VAL A 198 -7.13 17.71 -1.86
C VAL A 198 -7.15 16.75 -3.04
N ARG A 199 -6.11 16.81 -3.85
CA ARG A 199 -5.92 15.94 -5.02
C ARG A 199 -5.63 14.52 -4.59
N VAL A 200 -6.20 13.56 -5.33
CA VAL A 200 -5.97 12.13 -5.17
C VAL A 200 -5.54 11.57 -6.52
N ASN A 201 -4.41 10.90 -6.54
CA ASN A 201 -3.91 10.19 -7.72
C ASN A 201 -3.87 8.68 -7.42
N ILE A 202 -4.64 7.90 -8.16
CA ILE A 202 -4.71 6.44 -8.00
C ILE A 202 -3.87 5.80 -9.10
N ILE A 203 -2.82 5.09 -8.72
CA ILE A 203 -1.79 4.54 -9.61
C ILE A 203 -1.57 3.05 -9.33
N ASN A 204 -0.88 2.38 -10.27
CA ASN A 204 -0.43 1.00 -10.11
C ASN A 204 1.08 0.90 -10.38
N GLN A 205 1.88 0.98 -9.33
CA GLN A 205 3.34 0.88 -9.39
C GLN A 205 3.81 -0.25 -8.47
N PRO A 206 3.75 -1.51 -8.89
CA PRO A 206 4.21 -2.65 -8.08
C PRO A 206 5.73 -2.70 -7.96
N ILE A 207 6.45 -2.00 -8.84
CA ILE A 207 7.91 -1.86 -8.79
C ILE A 207 8.24 -0.38 -8.66
N LYS A 208 9.12 -0.05 -7.72
CA LYS A 208 9.63 1.30 -7.50
C LYS A 208 11.15 1.24 -7.37
N ALA A 209 11.85 2.26 -7.84
CA ALA A 209 13.27 2.45 -7.59
C ALA A 209 13.53 3.90 -7.17
N GLY A 210 14.50 4.11 -6.28
CA GLY A 210 14.77 5.44 -5.76
C GLY A 210 16.05 5.52 -4.96
N TRP A 211 16.46 6.73 -4.66
CA TRP A 211 17.72 7.05 -4.01
C TRP A 211 17.54 7.40 -2.53
N ARG A 212 18.47 6.90 -1.70
CA ARG A 212 18.64 7.33 -0.32
C ARG A 212 20.12 7.34 0.04
N ASN A 213 20.63 8.45 0.55
CA ASN A 213 22.03 8.58 0.97
C ASN A 213 23.04 8.11 -0.11
N LYS A 214 22.86 8.52 -1.36
CA LYS A 214 23.68 8.14 -2.53
C LYS A 214 23.63 6.65 -2.90
N LYS A 215 22.69 5.88 -2.36
CA LYS A 215 22.48 4.48 -2.68
C LYS A 215 21.17 4.33 -3.43
N LEU A 216 21.19 3.50 -4.47
CA LEU A 216 20.01 3.17 -5.27
C LEU A 216 19.37 1.89 -4.74
N TYR A 217 18.04 1.94 -4.59
CA TYR A 217 17.23 0.84 -4.10
C TYR A 217 16.14 0.48 -5.10
N ILE A 218 15.71 -0.77 -5.07
CA ILE A 218 14.50 -1.27 -5.73
C ILE A 218 13.57 -1.89 -4.70
N GLU A 219 12.26 -1.69 -4.88
CA GLU A 219 11.20 -2.32 -4.11
C GLU A 219 10.24 -3.00 -5.08
N VAL A 220 9.99 -4.28 -4.89
CA VAL A 220 9.15 -5.10 -5.78
C VAL A 220 8.08 -5.77 -4.96
N HIS A 221 6.84 -5.57 -5.35
CA HIS A 221 5.65 -6.20 -4.77
C HIS A 221 5.08 -7.23 -5.72
N SER A 222 4.79 -8.43 -5.22
CA SER A 222 3.85 -9.36 -5.82
C SER A 222 2.81 -9.66 -4.75
N LEU A 223 1.54 -9.45 -5.07
CA LEU A 223 0.48 -9.79 -4.12
C LEU A 223 0.44 -11.31 -3.98
N PRO A 224 0.57 -11.86 -2.75
CA PRO A 224 0.43 -13.29 -2.51
C PRO A 224 -0.94 -13.80 -2.99
N GLU A 225 -1.00 -15.06 -3.45
CA GLU A 225 -2.23 -15.66 -3.98
C GLU A 225 -3.42 -15.61 -3.01
N TYR A 226 -3.16 -15.69 -1.70
CA TYR A 226 -4.21 -15.61 -0.66
C TYR A 226 -4.77 -14.20 -0.47
N VAL A 227 -4.07 -13.15 -0.95
CA VAL A 227 -4.57 -11.76 -0.97
C VAL A 227 -5.48 -11.55 -2.19
N LEU A 228 -5.36 -12.42 -3.18
CA LEU A 228 -6.12 -12.42 -4.41
C LEU A 228 -7.25 -13.44 -4.25
N GLU A 229 -8.50 -13.00 -4.09
CA GLU A 229 -9.63 -13.93 -4.24
C GLU A 229 -9.55 -14.58 -5.62
N LYS A 230 -9.27 -15.87 -5.66
CA LYS A 230 -9.41 -16.87 -6.76
C LYS A 230 -9.45 -16.42 -8.24
N SER A 231 -9.21 -15.16 -8.59
CA SER A 231 -9.15 -14.71 -9.97
C SER A 231 -7.71 -14.59 -10.46
N ASN A 232 -7.29 -15.55 -11.28
CA ASN A 232 -5.97 -15.59 -11.94
C ASN A 232 -5.66 -14.40 -12.87
N LYS A 233 -6.55 -13.41 -12.99
CA LYS A 233 -6.40 -12.31 -13.96
C LYS A 233 -5.52 -11.16 -13.49
N ASP A 234 -5.37 -11.00 -12.18
CA ASP A 234 -4.65 -9.85 -11.58
C ASP A 234 -3.20 -10.15 -11.20
N ILE A 235 -2.74 -11.40 -11.38
CA ILE A 235 -1.35 -11.78 -11.10
C ILE A 235 -0.49 -11.37 -12.29
N ILE A 236 0.28 -10.29 -12.13
CA ILE A 236 1.36 -9.99 -13.06
C ILE A 236 2.33 -11.18 -12.99
N LYS A 237 2.49 -11.89 -14.10
CA LYS A 237 3.44 -13.01 -14.16
C LYS A 237 4.84 -12.48 -13.85
N LYS A 238 5.64 -13.23 -13.07
CA LYS A 238 7.02 -12.82 -12.75
C LYS A 238 7.85 -12.51 -14.01
N SER A 239 7.57 -13.19 -15.14
CA SER A 239 8.20 -12.90 -16.43
C SER A 239 7.92 -11.50 -16.97
N GLU A 240 6.81 -10.90 -16.59
CA GLU A 240 6.41 -9.53 -17.00
C GLU A 240 7.03 -8.46 -16.10
N LEU A 241 7.44 -8.84 -14.87
CA LEU A 241 8.08 -7.93 -13.92
C LEU A 241 9.52 -7.59 -14.30
N TYR A 242 10.26 -8.51 -14.96
CA TYR A 242 11.66 -8.26 -15.30
C TYR A 242 11.87 -7.09 -16.27
N PRO A 243 11.18 -7.02 -17.42
CA PRO A 243 11.28 -5.86 -18.32
C PRO A 243 10.89 -4.55 -17.64
N LEU A 244 9.82 -4.58 -16.85
CA LEU A 244 9.37 -3.41 -16.11
C LEU A 244 10.40 -2.95 -15.06
N ALA A 245 10.99 -3.89 -14.32
CA ALA A 245 12.05 -3.57 -13.35
C ALA A 245 13.28 -2.94 -14.02
N TYR A 246 13.67 -3.48 -15.19
CA TYR A 246 14.77 -2.95 -15.99
C TYR A 246 14.52 -1.48 -16.37
N GLU A 247 13.36 -1.19 -16.94
CA GLU A 247 12.95 0.17 -17.35
C GLU A 247 12.96 1.16 -16.16
N ILE A 248 12.35 0.74 -15.04
CA ILE A 248 12.22 1.56 -13.84
C ILE A 248 13.61 1.85 -13.24
N VAL A 249 14.48 0.84 -13.15
CA VAL A 249 15.83 1.02 -12.62
C VAL A 249 16.68 1.87 -13.55
N GLN A 250 16.59 1.69 -14.87
CA GLN A 250 17.28 2.56 -15.83
C GLN A 250 16.89 4.02 -15.64
N LYS A 251 15.58 4.28 -15.53
CA LYS A 251 15.06 5.64 -15.34
C LYS A 251 15.53 6.25 -14.01
N ALA A 252 15.53 5.48 -12.91
CA ALA A 252 15.96 5.94 -11.61
C ALA A 252 17.48 6.13 -11.52
N ALA A 253 18.27 5.26 -12.13
CA ALA A 253 19.74 5.34 -12.16
C ALA A 253 20.24 6.49 -13.03
N GLY A 254 19.58 6.78 -14.16
CA GLY A 254 19.99 7.79 -15.11
C GLY A 254 21.46 7.60 -15.54
N VAL A 255 22.28 8.63 -15.39
CA VAL A 255 23.71 8.58 -15.75
C VAL A 255 24.53 7.59 -14.90
N ASN A 256 24.00 7.15 -13.75
CA ASN A 256 24.65 6.20 -12.84
C ASN A 256 24.31 4.73 -13.17
N ILE A 257 23.82 4.42 -14.35
CA ILE A 257 23.41 3.07 -14.76
C ILE A 257 24.54 2.04 -14.66
N THR A 258 25.79 2.47 -14.81
CA THR A 258 26.99 1.61 -14.77
C THR A 258 27.31 1.05 -13.39
N VAL A 259 26.77 1.67 -12.31
CA VAL A 259 26.97 1.20 -10.94
C VAL A 259 25.84 0.27 -10.46
N VAL A 260 24.88 -0.06 -11.31
CA VAL A 260 23.76 -0.94 -10.98
C VAL A 260 24.21 -2.41 -11.01
N ASP A 261 23.94 -3.10 -9.90
CA ASP A 261 24.06 -4.56 -9.80
C ASP A 261 22.78 -5.23 -10.31
N TRP A 262 22.80 -5.62 -11.58
CA TRP A 262 21.65 -6.26 -12.23
C TRP A 262 21.31 -7.64 -11.68
N ASN A 263 22.24 -8.32 -11.00
CA ASN A 263 21.95 -9.60 -10.32
C ASN A 263 21.05 -9.35 -9.11
N LYS A 264 21.33 -8.29 -8.32
CA LYS A 264 20.46 -7.87 -7.22
C LYS A 264 19.08 -7.44 -7.71
N VAL A 265 18.98 -6.75 -8.86
CA VAL A 265 17.69 -6.42 -9.47
C VAL A 265 16.90 -7.67 -9.80
N LYS A 266 17.53 -8.69 -10.45
CA LYS A 266 16.90 -9.97 -10.74
C LYS A 266 16.45 -10.70 -9.47
N GLU A 267 17.28 -10.71 -8.43
CA GLU A 267 16.95 -11.30 -7.14
C GLU A 267 15.76 -10.59 -6.49
N ALA A 268 15.74 -9.26 -6.46
CA ALA A 268 14.62 -8.48 -5.92
C ALA A 268 13.30 -8.81 -6.62
N VAL A 269 13.31 -8.95 -7.96
CA VAL A 269 12.13 -9.38 -8.73
C VAL A 269 11.74 -10.83 -8.42
N ALA A 270 12.72 -11.74 -8.33
CA ALA A 270 12.44 -13.14 -8.04
C ALA A 270 11.80 -13.32 -6.66
N LEU A 271 12.27 -12.60 -5.67
CA LEU A 271 11.79 -12.65 -4.28
C LEU A 271 10.50 -11.86 -4.06
N SER A 272 10.37 -10.68 -4.71
CA SER A 272 9.19 -9.77 -4.60
C SER A 272 8.71 -9.54 -3.16
N LYS A 273 9.65 -9.27 -2.25
CA LYS A 273 9.39 -9.18 -0.80
C LYS A 273 8.70 -7.90 -0.34
N GLY A 274 8.52 -6.92 -1.22
CA GLY A 274 7.93 -5.63 -0.85
C GLY A 274 8.81 -4.78 0.07
N ILE A 275 10.12 -5.04 0.11
CA ILE A 275 11.11 -4.27 0.88
C ILE A 275 12.16 -3.64 -0.05
N PRO A 276 12.63 -2.41 0.24
CA PRO A 276 13.71 -1.80 -0.51
C PRO A 276 15.02 -2.59 -0.38
N ILE A 277 15.62 -2.98 -1.50
CA ILE A 277 16.91 -3.67 -1.60
C ILE A 277 17.89 -2.76 -2.30
N GLU A 278 19.08 -2.57 -1.72
CA GLU A 278 20.18 -1.81 -2.34
C GLU A 278 20.72 -2.57 -3.56
N ILE A 279 20.72 -1.90 -4.71
CA ILE A 279 21.09 -2.48 -6.02
C ILE A 279 22.34 -1.86 -6.63
N MET A 280 23.29 -1.43 -5.82
CA MET A 280 24.57 -0.92 -6.32
C MET A 280 25.65 -1.98 -6.24
N LEU A 281 26.60 -1.90 -7.19
CA LEU A 281 27.84 -2.66 -7.14
C LEU A 281 28.64 -2.25 -5.90
N VAL A 282 29.16 -3.21 -5.18
CA VAL A 282 30.09 -2.92 -4.08
C VAL A 282 31.40 -2.49 -4.72
N ASN A 283 31.80 -1.22 -4.53
CA ASN A 283 33.15 -0.79 -4.87
C ASN A 283 34.12 -1.59 -4.02
N LYS A 284 34.95 -2.42 -4.70
CA LYS A 284 36.05 -3.12 -4.05
C LYS A 284 37.16 -2.18 -3.73
#